data_96ca35f50ecf77530863047497b1f1e2
#
_entry.id   96ca35f50ecf77530863047497b1f1e2
#
_cell.length_a   1.000
_cell.length_b   1.000
_cell.length_c   1.000
_cell.angle_alpha   90.00
_cell.angle_beta   90.00
_cell.angle_gamma   90.00
#
_symmetry.space_group_name_H-M   'P 1'
#
loop_
_entity.id
_entity.type
_entity.pdbx_description
1 polymer ?
#
loop_
_entity_poly.entity_id
_entity_poly.type
_entity_poly.pdbx_seq_one_letter_code
_entity_poly.pdbx_strand_id
1 'polypeptide(L)'
;MPEEVIRFGLVGAGGIAQAYVQAFKDLRIARLVGVADVNIEAARKLGEQLGCRSYDSYQAMAEEWPLDAVIICTPPISHPEISMYFCQRKVHVLCEKPLSVDVSSAELMMDTARRCGVKLTMASKFRYVEDVVRAKSIVRSGILGDILLIENAFTSRIDMSARWNSQIAISGGGVLIDNGTHSIDIMRYFLGPLRDVQVLEGVRGHGLEVEETVQMFVRSENGVSGHIDLSWSINKELDSYINIYGTKGNVVVGWKSSKYRQNSSNEWIVFGQGYDKVQAFKSNIINFCAGIRGEEALLVTACDAIASVEVIEAAYAALKRSQWTKISQTLDRNYISLVGQEQELRKIA
;
A
#
# COMPACT_ATOMS: atom_id res chain seq x y z
N MET A 1 -3.99 -19.17 -27.24
CA MET A 1 -2.89 -19.93 -26.59
C MET A 1 -3.17 -19.90 -25.11
N PRO A 2 -2.86 -20.95 -24.31
CA PRO A 2 -3.00 -20.80 -22.85
C PRO A 2 -2.12 -19.65 -22.38
N GLU A 3 -2.67 -18.78 -21.54
CA GLU A 3 -1.94 -17.67 -20.93
C GLU A 3 -0.71 -18.21 -20.19
N GLU A 4 0.46 -17.62 -20.45
CA GLU A 4 1.70 -18.02 -19.78
C GLU A 4 1.60 -17.68 -18.30
N VAL A 5 1.84 -18.67 -17.44
CA VAL A 5 1.75 -18.53 -15.97
C VAL A 5 2.94 -17.73 -15.48
N ILE A 6 2.71 -16.58 -14.86
CA ILE A 6 3.77 -15.71 -14.31
C ILE A 6 4.41 -16.37 -13.08
N ARG A 7 5.74 -16.50 -13.11
CA ARG A 7 6.54 -17.15 -12.07
C ARG A 7 7.05 -16.08 -11.08
N PHE A 8 6.58 -16.19 -9.84
CA PHE A 8 6.96 -15.26 -8.77
C PHE A 8 7.98 -15.88 -7.82
N GLY A 9 9.03 -15.10 -7.48
CA GLY A 9 9.81 -15.30 -6.27
C GLY A 9 9.18 -14.54 -5.10
N LEU A 10 9.33 -15.07 -3.88
CA LEU A 10 8.92 -14.40 -2.65
C LEU A 10 10.16 -14.13 -1.80
N VAL A 11 10.45 -12.87 -1.49
CA VAL A 11 11.57 -12.44 -0.66
C VAL A 11 11.04 -11.94 0.68
N GLY A 12 11.45 -12.62 1.75
CA GLY A 12 10.91 -12.43 3.09
C GLY A 12 9.82 -13.43 3.43
N ALA A 13 10.07 -14.32 4.40
CA ALA A 13 9.16 -15.38 4.86
C ALA A 13 8.47 -15.02 6.19
N GLY A 14 8.34 -13.74 6.49
CA GLY A 14 7.70 -13.21 7.70
C GLY A 14 6.17 -13.32 7.69
N GLY A 15 5.52 -12.67 8.68
CA GLY A 15 4.07 -12.78 8.89
C GLY A 15 3.22 -12.34 7.71
N ILE A 16 3.65 -11.32 6.94
CA ILE A 16 2.90 -10.85 5.77
C ILE A 16 2.97 -11.84 4.59
N ALA A 17 4.05 -12.60 4.46
CA ALA A 17 4.22 -13.61 3.43
C ALA A 17 3.11 -14.67 3.46
N GLN A 18 2.57 -15.01 4.64
CA GLN A 18 1.46 -15.94 4.78
C GLN A 18 0.18 -15.47 4.07
N ALA A 19 -0.05 -14.15 4.00
CA ALA A 19 -1.19 -13.61 3.27
C ALA A 19 -1.04 -13.82 1.75
N TYR A 20 0.19 -13.66 1.24
CA TYR A 20 0.48 -13.97 -0.16
C TYR A 20 0.32 -15.45 -0.46
N VAL A 21 0.82 -16.34 0.40
CA VAL A 21 0.62 -17.80 0.25
C VAL A 21 -0.87 -18.14 0.09
N GLN A 22 -1.73 -17.59 0.94
CA GLN A 22 -3.17 -17.82 0.83
C GLN A 22 -3.76 -17.21 -0.47
N ALA A 23 -3.29 -16.03 -0.89
CA ALA A 23 -3.74 -15.37 -2.10
C ALA A 23 -3.36 -16.14 -3.38
N PHE A 24 -2.22 -16.84 -3.39
CA PHE A 24 -1.79 -17.66 -4.54
C PHE A 24 -2.50 -19.00 -4.68
N LYS A 25 -3.17 -19.48 -3.61
CA LYS A 25 -3.68 -20.87 -3.52
C LYS A 25 -4.55 -21.31 -4.69
N ASP A 26 -5.36 -20.40 -5.25
CA ASP A 26 -6.29 -20.67 -6.34
C ASP A 26 -6.02 -19.81 -7.59
N LEU A 27 -4.83 -19.21 -7.70
CA LEU A 27 -4.45 -18.43 -8.85
C LEU A 27 -3.92 -19.33 -9.97
N ARG A 28 -4.60 -19.31 -11.12
CA ARG A 28 -4.15 -20.05 -12.33
C ARG A 28 -3.17 -19.26 -13.19
N ILE A 29 -3.17 -17.92 -13.07
CA ILE A 29 -2.39 -16.98 -13.89
C ILE A 29 -0.98 -16.74 -13.37
N ALA A 30 -0.70 -17.12 -12.10
CA ALA A 30 0.56 -16.89 -11.42
C ALA A 30 0.85 -18.01 -10.41
N ARG A 31 2.14 -18.26 -10.14
CA ARG A 31 2.58 -19.21 -9.12
C ARG A 31 3.84 -18.74 -8.42
N LEU A 32 4.00 -19.12 -7.16
CA LEU A 32 5.26 -18.99 -6.43
C LEU A 32 6.19 -20.16 -6.78
N VAL A 33 7.42 -19.86 -7.18
CA VAL A 33 8.41 -20.87 -7.60
C VAL A 33 9.62 -20.95 -6.68
N GLY A 34 9.81 -19.96 -5.79
CA GLY A 34 10.89 -19.93 -4.80
C GLY A 34 10.60 -18.95 -3.67
N VAL A 35 11.15 -19.23 -2.49
CA VAL A 35 11.11 -18.38 -1.31
C VAL A 35 12.51 -18.12 -0.81
N ALA A 36 12.86 -16.87 -0.57
CA ALA A 36 14.15 -16.46 0.00
C ALA A 36 13.95 -15.70 1.31
N ASP A 37 14.71 -16.05 2.34
CA ASP A 37 14.79 -15.33 3.61
C ASP A 37 16.18 -15.53 4.22
N VAL A 38 16.73 -14.51 4.87
CA VAL A 38 17.99 -14.63 5.62
C VAL A 38 17.90 -15.67 6.75
N ASN A 39 16.70 -15.89 7.26
CA ASN A 39 16.38 -17.03 8.11
C ASN A 39 15.93 -18.22 7.22
N ILE A 40 16.88 -19.05 6.83
CA ILE A 40 16.62 -20.20 5.95
C ILE A 40 15.53 -21.15 6.49
N GLU A 41 15.37 -21.28 7.79
CA GLU A 41 14.33 -22.15 8.38
C GLU A 41 12.94 -21.55 8.15
N ALA A 42 12.78 -20.20 8.20
CA ALA A 42 11.55 -19.55 7.82
C ALA A 42 11.23 -19.76 6.33
N ALA A 43 12.25 -19.63 5.46
CA ALA A 43 12.10 -19.91 4.04
C ALA A 43 11.71 -21.37 3.78
N ARG A 44 12.36 -22.35 4.42
CA ARG A 44 12.05 -23.78 4.29
C ARG A 44 10.60 -24.10 4.68
N LYS A 45 10.19 -23.63 5.85
CA LYS A 45 8.80 -23.82 6.32
C LYS A 45 7.77 -23.30 5.34
N LEU A 46 8.05 -22.15 4.73
CA LEU A 46 7.14 -21.55 3.75
C LEU A 46 7.22 -22.26 2.40
N GLY A 47 8.41 -22.63 1.95
CA GLY A 47 8.63 -23.38 0.73
C GLY A 47 7.96 -24.75 0.72
N GLU A 48 8.00 -25.49 1.85
CA GLU A 48 7.26 -26.75 2.04
C GLU A 48 5.75 -26.58 1.87
N GLN A 49 5.17 -25.51 2.44
CA GLN A 49 3.75 -25.19 2.29
C GLN A 49 3.34 -24.92 0.84
N LEU A 50 4.27 -24.37 0.06
CA LEU A 50 4.07 -23.95 -1.32
C LEU A 50 4.50 -25.01 -2.34
N GLY A 51 5.23 -26.04 -1.92
CA GLY A 51 5.85 -27.01 -2.82
C GLY A 51 6.92 -26.40 -3.73
N CYS A 52 7.64 -25.37 -3.25
CA CYS A 52 8.70 -24.69 -3.99
C CYS A 52 10.04 -24.67 -3.21
N ARG A 53 11.13 -24.29 -3.90
CA ARG A 53 12.45 -24.25 -3.30
C ARG A 53 12.63 -23.08 -2.34
N SER A 54 13.55 -23.25 -1.39
CA SER A 54 13.89 -22.28 -0.36
C SER A 54 15.36 -21.89 -0.45
N TYR A 55 15.63 -20.59 -0.25
CA TYR A 55 16.94 -19.98 -0.39
C TYR A 55 17.26 -19.12 0.83
N ASP A 56 18.53 -19.04 1.19
CA ASP A 56 19.05 -18.16 2.25
C ASP A 56 19.29 -16.73 1.76
N SER A 57 19.24 -16.52 0.45
CA SER A 57 19.41 -15.21 -0.19
C SER A 57 18.55 -15.07 -1.43
N TYR A 58 18.09 -13.85 -1.70
CA TYR A 58 17.34 -13.55 -2.92
C TYR A 58 18.21 -13.64 -4.17
N GLN A 59 19.52 -13.45 -4.05
CA GLN A 59 20.49 -13.62 -5.12
C GLN A 59 20.55 -15.09 -5.58
N ALA A 60 20.70 -16.03 -4.64
CA ALA A 60 20.71 -17.44 -4.95
C ALA A 60 19.42 -17.91 -5.64
N MET A 61 18.26 -17.40 -5.17
CA MET A 61 16.98 -17.67 -5.82
C MET A 61 16.95 -17.14 -7.26
N ALA A 62 17.44 -15.92 -7.50
CA ALA A 62 17.43 -15.29 -8.81
C ALA A 62 18.40 -15.95 -9.82
N GLU A 63 19.47 -16.59 -9.35
CA GLU A 63 20.45 -17.30 -10.18
C GLU A 63 19.92 -18.66 -10.64
N GLU A 64 19.12 -19.32 -9.80
CA GLU A 64 18.66 -20.69 -10.08
C GLU A 64 17.39 -20.73 -10.95
N TRP A 65 16.48 -19.74 -10.78
CA TRP A 65 15.19 -19.74 -11.46
C TRP A 65 14.98 -18.52 -12.36
N PRO A 66 14.47 -18.71 -13.56
CA PRO A 66 13.98 -17.62 -14.38
C PRO A 66 12.67 -17.09 -13.77
N LEU A 67 12.77 -15.97 -13.04
CA LEU A 67 11.64 -15.26 -12.44
C LEU A 67 11.07 -14.23 -13.41
N ASP A 68 9.76 -14.17 -13.52
CA ASP A 68 9.07 -13.10 -14.25
C ASP A 68 8.79 -11.92 -13.32
N ALA A 69 8.50 -12.21 -12.04
CA ALA A 69 8.20 -11.22 -11.03
C ALA A 69 8.70 -11.64 -9.64
N VAL A 70 8.81 -10.68 -8.73
CA VAL A 70 9.14 -10.91 -7.32
C VAL A 70 8.17 -10.13 -6.44
N ILE A 71 7.82 -10.74 -5.29
CA ILE A 71 7.15 -10.05 -4.18
C ILE A 71 8.18 -9.84 -3.08
N ILE A 72 8.33 -8.60 -2.62
CA ILE A 72 9.26 -8.24 -1.55
C ILE A 72 8.46 -7.99 -0.28
N CYS A 73 8.70 -8.82 0.75
CA CYS A 73 8.02 -8.83 2.05
C CYS A 73 9.01 -8.62 3.21
N THR A 74 10.18 -8.10 2.94
CA THR A 74 11.23 -7.81 3.92
C THR A 74 10.93 -6.51 4.68
N PRO A 75 11.71 -6.13 5.70
CA PRO A 75 11.61 -4.80 6.29
C PRO A 75 11.94 -3.66 5.31
N PRO A 76 11.32 -2.47 5.47
CA PRO A 76 11.39 -1.37 4.49
C PRO A 76 12.80 -0.89 4.14
N ILE A 77 13.72 -0.96 5.09
CA ILE A 77 15.11 -0.52 4.86
C ILE A 77 15.80 -1.30 3.74
N SER A 78 15.39 -2.54 3.49
CA SER A 78 15.97 -3.41 2.44
C SER A 78 15.23 -3.34 1.10
N HIS A 79 14.05 -2.70 1.05
CA HIS A 79 13.24 -2.63 -0.17
C HIS A 79 13.99 -2.02 -1.36
N PRO A 80 14.73 -0.90 -1.20
CA PRO A 80 15.43 -0.27 -2.33
C PRO A 80 16.47 -1.19 -2.97
N GLU A 81 17.36 -1.78 -2.16
CA GLU A 81 18.41 -2.67 -2.64
C GLU A 81 17.83 -3.86 -3.40
N ILE A 82 16.88 -4.57 -2.78
CA ILE A 82 16.29 -5.79 -3.36
C ILE A 82 15.50 -5.46 -4.63
N SER A 83 14.71 -4.38 -4.60
CA SER A 83 13.93 -3.96 -5.76
C SER A 83 14.81 -3.61 -6.95
N MET A 84 15.85 -2.82 -6.74
CA MET A 84 16.78 -2.44 -7.81
C MET A 84 17.55 -3.64 -8.37
N TYR A 85 17.95 -4.59 -7.52
CA TYR A 85 18.59 -5.83 -7.93
C TYR A 85 17.72 -6.62 -8.93
N PHE A 86 16.44 -6.79 -8.64
CA PHE A 86 15.52 -7.50 -9.52
C PHE A 86 15.17 -6.68 -10.78
N CYS A 87 14.96 -5.37 -10.66
CA CYS A 87 14.73 -4.50 -11.82
C CYS A 87 15.87 -4.59 -12.85
N GLN A 88 17.13 -4.58 -12.39
CA GLN A 88 18.32 -4.71 -13.25
C GLN A 88 18.38 -6.06 -13.97
N ARG A 89 17.75 -7.08 -13.43
CA ARG A 89 17.62 -8.42 -14.02
C ARG A 89 16.35 -8.61 -14.86
N LYS A 90 15.63 -7.51 -15.13
CA LYS A 90 14.40 -7.50 -15.92
C LYS A 90 13.25 -8.27 -15.26
N VAL A 91 13.27 -8.40 -13.94
CA VAL A 91 12.21 -9.01 -13.13
C VAL A 91 11.28 -7.89 -12.61
N HIS A 92 9.97 -8.08 -12.77
CA HIS A 92 8.96 -7.16 -12.28
C HIS A 92 8.85 -7.22 -10.76
N VAL A 93 8.53 -6.11 -10.07
CA VAL A 93 8.58 -6.01 -8.61
C VAL A 93 7.25 -5.56 -8.03
N LEU A 94 6.66 -6.39 -7.16
CA LEU A 94 5.59 -6.02 -6.24
C LEU A 94 6.20 -5.87 -4.84
N CYS A 95 6.38 -4.62 -4.39
CA CYS A 95 7.04 -4.33 -3.13
C CYS A 95 6.02 -4.04 -2.03
N GLU A 96 6.16 -4.65 -0.84
CA GLU A 96 5.33 -4.32 0.32
C GLU A 96 5.49 -2.85 0.74
N LYS A 97 4.47 -2.37 1.42
CA LYS A 97 4.47 -1.01 1.99
C LYS A 97 5.30 -0.96 3.31
N PRO A 98 5.86 0.21 3.66
CA PRO A 98 6.04 1.36 2.78
C PRO A 98 7.02 1.04 1.65
N LEU A 99 6.94 1.75 0.54
CA LEU A 99 7.84 1.50 -0.60
C LEU A 99 9.31 1.61 -0.19
N SER A 100 9.62 2.62 0.61
CA SER A 100 10.92 2.89 1.23
C SER A 100 10.73 3.71 2.50
N VAL A 101 11.82 3.94 3.23
CA VAL A 101 11.82 4.80 4.43
C VAL A 101 12.07 6.28 4.11
N ASP A 102 12.47 6.61 2.89
CA ASP A 102 12.75 7.97 2.42
C ASP A 102 12.37 8.16 0.95
N VAL A 103 12.13 9.41 0.55
CA VAL A 103 11.68 9.78 -0.80
C VAL A 103 12.76 9.50 -1.85
N SER A 104 14.02 9.79 -1.55
CA SER A 104 15.12 9.64 -2.53
C SER A 104 15.30 8.17 -2.95
N SER A 105 15.18 7.25 -2.00
CA SER A 105 15.20 5.80 -2.26
C SER A 105 14.00 5.36 -3.09
N ALA A 106 12.79 5.87 -2.80
CA ALA A 106 11.58 5.59 -3.58
C ALA A 106 11.72 6.03 -5.04
N GLU A 107 12.21 7.25 -5.25
CA GLU A 107 12.47 7.80 -6.59
C GLU A 107 13.49 6.95 -7.36
N LEU A 108 14.60 6.56 -6.69
CA LEU A 108 15.64 5.73 -7.30
C LEU A 108 15.11 4.35 -7.69
N MET A 109 14.28 3.72 -6.86
CA MET A 109 13.62 2.45 -7.18
C MET A 109 12.76 2.58 -8.44
N MET A 110 11.90 3.60 -8.51
CA MET A 110 10.99 3.80 -9.62
C MET A 110 11.73 4.19 -10.91
N ASP A 111 12.76 5.03 -10.82
CA ASP A 111 13.59 5.38 -11.98
C ASP A 111 14.38 4.16 -12.49
N THR A 112 14.88 3.31 -11.60
CA THR A 112 15.54 2.05 -12.00
C THR A 112 14.57 1.12 -12.71
N ALA A 113 13.36 0.93 -12.21
CA ALA A 113 12.33 0.12 -12.85
C ALA A 113 11.99 0.65 -14.25
N ARG A 114 11.79 1.98 -14.38
CA ARG A 114 11.53 2.67 -15.66
C ARG A 114 12.65 2.44 -16.65
N ARG A 115 13.90 2.68 -16.26
CA ARG A 115 15.09 2.48 -17.14
C ARG A 115 15.25 1.02 -17.56
N CYS A 116 14.90 0.09 -16.66
CA CYS A 116 14.95 -1.33 -16.96
C CYS A 116 13.75 -1.83 -17.78
N GLY A 117 12.71 -1.04 -17.98
CA GLY A 117 11.49 -1.42 -18.69
C GLY A 117 10.64 -2.46 -17.95
N VAL A 118 10.71 -2.49 -16.60
CA VAL A 118 9.95 -3.41 -15.77
C VAL A 118 8.88 -2.67 -14.96
N LYS A 119 7.85 -3.38 -14.55
CA LYS A 119 6.84 -2.85 -13.62
C LYS A 119 7.37 -2.95 -12.20
N LEU A 120 7.26 -1.86 -11.45
CA LEU A 120 7.43 -1.81 -10.01
C LEU A 120 6.22 -1.09 -9.42
N THR A 121 5.60 -1.67 -8.39
CA THR A 121 4.50 -1.04 -7.66
C THR A 121 4.55 -1.36 -6.18
N MET A 122 3.89 -0.52 -5.37
CA MET A 122 3.72 -0.75 -3.94
C MET A 122 2.45 -1.54 -3.65
N ALA A 123 2.53 -2.51 -2.75
CA ALA A 123 1.41 -3.36 -2.35
C ALA A 123 0.45 -2.63 -1.38
N SER A 124 -0.29 -1.67 -1.91
CA SER A 124 -1.34 -0.92 -1.17
C SER A 124 -2.65 -1.71 -1.15
N LYS A 125 -2.69 -2.78 -0.38
CA LYS A 125 -3.79 -3.76 -0.36
C LYS A 125 -5.19 -3.16 -0.18
N PHE A 126 -5.34 -2.04 0.55
CA PHE A 126 -6.66 -1.44 0.80
C PHE A 126 -7.31 -0.89 -0.46
N ARG A 127 -6.56 -0.49 -1.49
CA ARG A 127 -7.14 -0.11 -2.79
C ARG A 127 -7.79 -1.29 -3.53
N TYR A 128 -7.46 -2.52 -3.13
CA TYR A 128 -7.96 -3.76 -3.74
C TYR A 128 -9.05 -4.43 -2.92
N VAL A 129 -9.40 -3.89 -1.75
CA VAL A 129 -10.57 -4.33 -0.99
C VAL A 129 -11.83 -4.00 -1.78
N GLU A 130 -12.67 -5.01 -2.03
CA GLU A 130 -13.85 -4.87 -2.88
C GLU A 130 -14.78 -3.74 -2.40
N ASP A 131 -14.98 -3.63 -1.08
CA ASP A 131 -15.80 -2.59 -0.49
C ASP A 131 -15.19 -1.19 -0.68
N VAL A 132 -13.86 -1.04 -0.67
CA VAL A 132 -13.18 0.23 -0.93
C VAL A 132 -13.32 0.62 -2.41
N VAL A 133 -13.21 -0.35 -3.33
CA VAL A 133 -13.43 -0.13 -4.76
C VAL A 133 -14.87 0.31 -5.04
N ARG A 134 -15.86 -0.35 -4.42
CA ARG A 134 -17.28 0.03 -4.52
C ARG A 134 -17.55 1.41 -3.91
N ALA A 135 -16.98 1.70 -2.73
CA ALA A 135 -17.07 3.01 -2.11
C ALA A 135 -16.52 4.12 -3.01
N LYS A 136 -15.37 3.88 -3.68
CA LYS A 136 -14.81 4.82 -4.67
C LYS A 136 -15.79 5.07 -5.83
N SER A 137 -16.45 4.03 -6.32
CA SER A 137 -17.45 4.16 -7.37
C SER A 137 -18.66 4.99 -6.92
N ILE A 138 -19.15 4.78 -5.68
CA ILE A 138 -20.22 5.56 -5.07
C ILE A 138 -19.82 7.04 -4.95
N VAL A 139 -18.61 7.34 -4.46
CA VAL A 139 -18.09 8.72 -4.37
C VAL A 139 -18.02 9.36 -5.77
N ARG A 140 -17.48 8.65 -6.76
CA ARG A 140 -17.35 9.15 -8.14
C ARG A 140 -18.68 9.36 -8.86
N SER A 141 -19.73 8.65 -8.47
CA SER A 141 -21.08 8.82 -9.07
C SER A 141 -21.71 10.17 -8.71
N GLY A 142 -21.18 10.89 -7.71
CA GLY A 142 -21.71 12.18 -7.27
C GLY A 142 -22.98 12.11 -6.41
N ILE A 143 -23.48 10.91 -6.08
CA ILE A 143 -24.71 10.77 -5.28
C ILE A 143 -24.57 11.29 -3.84
N LEU A 144 -23.32 11.42 -3.35
CA LEU A 144 -23.03 11.98 -2.03
C LEU A 144 -22.87 13.51 -2.05
N GLY A 145 -22.93 14.14 -3.24
CA GLY A 145 -22.58 15.55 -3.42
C GLY A 145 -21.10 15.81 -3.28
N ASP A 146 -20.74 17.03 -2.88
CA ASP A 146 -19.34 17.41 -2.61
C ASP A 146 -18.86 16.75 -1.32
N ILE A 147 -17.68 16.16 -1.35
CA ILE A 147 -17.07 15.54 -0.17
C ILE A 147 -16.55 16.65 0.75
N LEU A 148 -16.93 16.58 2.01
CA LEU A 148 -16.58 17.56 3.04
C LEU A 148 -15.48 17.06 3.97
N LEU A 149 -15.50 15.75 4.32
CA LEU A 149 -14.59 15.14 5.26
C LEU A 149 -14.42 13.66 4.95
N ILE A 150 -13.21 13.15 5.14
CA ILE A 150 -12.93 11.71 5.21
C ILE A 150 -12.24 11.40 6.53
N GLU A 151 -12.70 10.36 7.20
CA GLU A 151 -12.06 9.80 8.39
C GLU A 151 -11.55 8.40 8.10
N ASN A 152 -10.36 8.10 8.63
CA ASN A 152 -9.79 6.76 8.61
C ASN A 152 -9.21 6.42 9.99
N ALA A 153 -9.46 5.21 10.45
CA ALA A 153 -8.94 4.76 11.75
C ALA A 153 -8.38 3.35 11.67
N PHE A 154 -7.12 3.20 12.08
CA PHE A 154 -6.47 1.91 12.30
C PHE A 154 -5.95 1.85 13.74
N THR A 155 -6.82 1.49 14.65
CA THR A 155 -6.53 1.41 16.08
C THR A 155 -6.69 -0.02 16.56
N SER A 156 -5.64 -0.55 17.20
CA SER A 156 -5.66 -1.88 17.80
C SER A 156 -4.63 -1.96 18.93
N ARG A 157 -4.88 -2.78 19.93
CA ARG A 157 -3.89 -3.03 20.96
C ARG A 157 -3.05 -4.25 20.59
N ILE A 158 -1.81 -3.99 20.17
CA ILE A 158 -0.87 -5.01 19.69
C ILE A 158 0.46 -4.79 20.41
N ASP A 159 1.00 -5.85 21.00
CA ASP A 159 2.38 -5.81 21.50
C ASP A 159 3.36 -5.83 20.32
N MET A 160 4.07 -4.73 20.16
CA MET A 160 5.08 -4.53 19.12
C MET A 160 6.51 -4.66 19.63
N SER A 161 6.74 -4.91 20.93
CA SER A 161 8.05 -4.91 21.57
C SER A 161 9.05 -5.91 20.96
N ALA A 162 8.57 -7.08 20.54
CA ALA A 162 9.39 -8.12 19.90
C ALA A 162 9.44 -8.03 18.37
N ARG A 163 8.83 -6.99 17.75
CA ARG A 163 8.74 -6.88 16.30
C ARG A 163 9.74 -5.85 15.77
N TRP A 164 10.28 -6.10 14.58
CA TRP A 164 11.17 -5.15 13.90
C TRP A 164 10.53 -3.78 13.63
N ASN A 165 9.17 -3.71 13.57
CA ASN A 165 8.44 -2.45 13.40
C ASN A 165 8.68 -1.45 14.56
N SER A 166 9.07 -1.92 15.76
CA SER A 166 9.41 -1.07 16.90
C SER A 166 10.87 -0.59 16.89
N GLN A 167 11.70 -1.05 15.94
CA GLN A 167 13.11 -0.71 15.81
C GLN A 167 13.29 0.35 14.73
N ILE A 168 13.52 1.61 15.10
CA ILE A 168 13.57 2.75 14.19
C ILE A 168 14.58 2.58 13.04
N ALA A 169 15.73 1.95 13.31
CA ALA A 169 16.77 1.70 12.31
C ALA A 169 16.34 0.74 11.19
N ILE A 170 15.29 -0.05 11.41
CA ILE A 170 14.80 -1.07 10.48
C ILE A 170 13.49 -0.60 9.81
N SER A 171 12.58 -0.06 10.62
CA SER A 171 11.24 0.35 10.18
C SER A 171 11.19 1.78 9.64
N GLY A 172 12.12 2.65 10.05
CA GLY A 172 12.08 4.09 9.77
C GLY A 172 11.16 4.88 10.71
N GLY A 173 10.39 4.21 11.60
CA GLY A 173 9.46 4.82 12.54
C GLY A 173 8.47 3.82 13.09
N GLY A 174 7.38 4.30 13.70
CA GLY A 174 6.37 3.50 14.37
C GLY A 174 5.04 3.38 13.60
N VAL A 175 3.92 3.57 14.33
CA VAL A 175 2.58 3.43 13.76
C VAL A 175 2.32 4.37 12.60
N LEU A 176 3.00 5.54 12.57
CA LEU A 176 2.86 6.55 11.52
C LEU A 176 3.35 6.01 10.17
N ILE A 177 4.53 5.42 10.10
CA ILE A 177 5.02 4.84 8.85
C ILE A 177 4.38 3.49 8.55
N ASP A 178 4.05 2.68 9.55
CA ASP A 178 3.46 1.35 9.35
C ASP A 178 1.99 1.45 8.91
N ASN A 179 1.10 1.88 9.81
CA ASN A 179 -0.34 1.99 9.51
C ASN A 179 -0.64 3.27 8.71
N GLY A 180 0.11 4.35 8.96
CA GLY A 180 -0.09 5.63 8.30
C GLY A 180 0.11 5.57 6.79
N THR A 181 1.03 4.74 6.27
CA THR A 181 1.17 4.52 4.83
C THR A 181 -0.13 4.02 4.20
N HIS A 182 -0.84 3.08 4.85
CA HIS A 182 -2.15 2.63 4.39
C HIS A 182 -3.19 3.75 4.42
N SER A 183 -3.21 4.52 5.51
CA SER A 183 -4.17 5.61 5.69
C SER A 183 -3.97 6.72 4.66
N ILE A 184 -2.72 7.11 4.42
CA ILE A 184 -2.35 8.12 3.42
C ILE A 184 -2.75 7.64 2.02
N ASP A 185 -2.49 6.39 1.69
CA ASP A 185 -2.90 5.82 0.41
C ASP A 185 -4.42 5.84 0.24
N ILE A 186 -5.20 5.50 1.28
CA ILE A 186 -6.66 5.63 1.30
C ILE A 186 -7.09 7.09 1.10
N MET A 187 -6.51 8.04 1.86
CA MET A 187 -6.84 9.45 1.71
C MET A 187 -6.57 9.94 0.29
N ARG A 188 -5.40 9.64 -0.27
CA ARG A 188 -5.06 9.99 -1.65
C ARG A 188 -5.99 9.31 -2.66
N TYR A 189 -6.38 8.07 -2.43
CA TYR A 189 -7.31 7.34 -3.30
C TYR A 189 -8.65 8.05 -3.43
N PHE A 190 -9.20 8.58 -2.34
CA PHE A 190 -10.49 9.28 -2.34
C PHE A 190 -10.38 10.78 -2.66
N LEU A 191 -9.39 11.47 -2.12
CA LEU A 191 -9.26 12.93 -2.18
C LEU A 191 -8.36 13.44 -3.31
N GLY A 192 -7.55 12.55 -3.92
CA GLY A 192 -6.46 12.96 -4.81
C GLY A 192 -5.24 13.46 -4.06
N PRO A 193 -4.39 14.31 -4.68
CA PRO A 193 -3.18 14.83 -4.06
C PRO A 193 -3.47 15.58 -2.74
N LEU A 194 -2.59 15.36 -1.75
CA LEU A 194 -2.64 16.03 -0.44
C LEU A 194 -1.66 17.19 -0.42
N ARG A 195 -2.10 18.35 0.09
CA ARG A 195 -1.34 19.59 0.13
C ARG A 195 -0.57 19.80 1.44
N ASP A 196 -1.25 19.56 2.57
CA ASP A 196 -0.72 19.81 3.91
C ASP A 196 -1.03 18.65 4.86
N VAL A 197 -0.16 18.50 5.86
CA VAL A 197 -0.33 17.53 6.95
C VAL A 197 0.01 18.14 8.28
N GLN A 198 -0.71 17.76 9.34
CA GLN A 198 -0.43 18.02 10.76
C GLN A 198 -0.50 16.69 11.50
N VAL A 199 0.42 16.47 12.44
CA VAL A 199 0.49 15.24 13.24
C VAL A 199 0.61 15.59 14.72
N LEU A 200 -0.13 14.85 15.54
CA LEU A 200 -0.06 14.90 17.01
C LEU A 200 0.27 13.49 17.51
N GLU A 201 1.35 13.37 18.27
CA GLU A 201 1.69 12.11 18.94
C GLU A 201 0.95 12.02 20.28
N GLY A 202 0.37 10.87 20.56
CA GLY A 202 -0.18 10.53 21.86
C GLY A 202 0.87 10.01 22.83
N VAL A 203 0.45 9.72 24.05
CA VAL A 203 1.32 9.11 25.07
C VAL A 203 1.69 7.69 24.62
N ARG A 204 2.97 7.31 24.74
CA ARG A 204 3.47 5.97 24.43
C ARG A 204 3.07 5.00 25.54
N GLY A 205 2.16 4.10 25.25
CA GLY A 205 1.58 3.19 26.23
C GLY A 205 2.46 1.97 26.55
N HIS A 206 3.32 1.55 25.62
CA HIS A 206 4.24 0.42 25.78
C HIS A 206 5.70 0.87 25.98
N GLY A 207 5.99 2.18 25.94
CA GLY A 207 7.32 2.72 26.13
C GLY A 207 8.30 2.38 25.00
N LEU A 208 7.81 2.20 23.78
CA LEU A 208 8.64 1.92 22.61
C LEU A 208 9.47 3.15 22.20
N GLU A 209 10.57 2.91 21.47
CA GLU A 209 11.41 3.98 20.91
C GLU A 209 10.67 4.80 19.85
N VAL A 210 9.71 4.18 19.15
CA VAL A 210 8.93 4.76 18.07
C VAL A 210 7.54 5.21 18.55
N GLU A 211 6.86 6.05 17.78
CA GLU A 211 5.50 6.48 18.09
C GLU A 211 4.48 5.34 17.96
N GLU A 212 3.62 5.21 18.97
CA GLU A 212 2.64 4.14 19.10
C GLU A 212 1.21 4.60 18.79
N THR A 213 0.94 5.89 18.99
CA THR A 213 -0.38 6.49 18.79
C THR A 213 -0.19 7.86 18.17
N VAL A 214 -0.81 8.10 17.02
CA VAL A 214 -0.81 9.42 16.38
C VAL A 214 -2.20 9.73 15.82
N GLN A 215 -2.53 11.03 15.87
CA GLN A 215 -3.61 11.63 15.12
C GLN A 215 -3.03 12.49 14.01
N MET A 216 -3.52 12.31 12.81
CA MET A 216 -3.06 13.07 11.66
C MET A 216 -4.22 13.76 10.97
N PHE A 217 -4.02 15.02 10.61
CA PHE A 217 -4.93 15.81 9.80
C PHE A 217 -4.28 16.10 8.47
N VAL A 218 -5.02 15.91 7.38
CA VAL A 218 -4.55 16.18 6.03
C VAL A 218 -5.52 17.10 5.32
N ARG A 219 -5.05 17.86 4.35
CA ARG A 219 -5.88 18.62 3.40
C ARG A 219 -5.49 18.25 1.98
N SER A 220 -6.50 18.01 1.14
CA SER A 220 -6.28 17.84 -0.28
C SER A 220 -5.99 19.17 -0.98
N GLU A 221 -5.51 19.13 -2.22
CA GLU A 221 -5.36 20.31 -3.07
C GLU A 221 -6.69 21.09 -3.22
N ASN A 222 -7.81 20.39 -3.27
CA ASN A 222 -9.15 20.98 -3.36
C ASN A 222 -9.70 21.47 -2.01
N GLY A 223 -8.90 21.42 -0.93
CA GLY A 223 -9.26 21.93 0.39
C GLY A 223 -10.09 20.99 1.27
N VAL A 224 -10.43 19.77 0.79
CA VAL A 224 -11.16 18.79 1.60
C VAL A 224 -10.26 18.27 2.72
N SER A 225 -10.79 18.20 3.93
CA SER A 225 -10.07 17.71 5.11
C SER A 225 -10.15 16.19 5.24
N GLY A 226 -9.08 15.59 5.73
CA GLY A 226 -9.04 14.20 6.18
C GLY A 226 -8.54 14.11 7.62
N HIS A 227 -9.12 13.20 8.40
CA HIS A 227 -8.68 12.86 9.74
C HIS A 227 -8.27 11.39 9.80
N ILE A 228 -7.10 11.13 10.35
CA ILE A 228 -6.52 9.80 10.47
C ILE A 228 -6.18 9.53 11.93
N ASP A 229 -6.59 8.38 12.43
CA ASP A 229 -6.38 7.96 13.82
C ASP A 229 -5.67 6.61 13.85
N LEU A 230 -4.45 6.58 14.37
CA LEU A 230 -3.57 5.40 14.35
C LEU A 230 -3.14 5.05 15.77
N SER A 231 -3.23 3.78 16.13
CA SER A 231 -2.68 3.31 17.40
C SER A 231 -2.36 1.82 17.39
N TRP A 232 -1.24 1.48 18.05
CA TRP A 232 -0.91 0.13 18.48
C TRP A 232 -1.28 -0.12 19.95
N SER A 233 -1.58 0.96 20.70
CA SER A 233 -1.79 0.94 22.16
C SER A 233 -3.25 1.01 22.57
N ILE A 234 -4.13 1.50 21.67
CA ILE A 234 -5.54 1.73 21.93
C ILE A 234 -6.40 0.94 20.95
N ASN A 235 -7.32 0.12 21.45
CA ASN A 235 -8.38 -0.48 20.65
C ASN A 235 -9.69 0.28 20.88
N LYS A 236 -10.15 0.98 19.83
CA LYS A 236 -11.42 1.73 19.88
C LYS A 236 -12.64 0.90 19.51
N GLU A 237 -12.45 -0.37 19.12
CA GLU A 237 -13.54 -1.29 18.71
C GLU A 237 -14.50 -0.70 17.67
N LEU A 238 -13.94 0.04 16.70
CA LEU A 238 -14.73 0.69 15.66
C LEU A 238 -15.24 -0.34 14.64
N ASP A 239 -16.53 -0.24 14.27
CA ASP A 239 -17.13 -1.08 13.23
C ASP A 239 -16.61 -0.73 11.83
N SER A 240 -16.14 0.49 11.62
CA SER A 240 -15.65 1.01 10.35
C SER A 240 -14.22 1.52 10.44
N TYR A 241 -13.52 1.48 9.32
CA TYR A 241 -12.19 2.05 9.19
C TYR A 241 -12.10 3.22 8.18
N ILE A 242 -13.15 3.44 7.37
CA ILE A 242 -13.27 4.64 6.52
C ILE A 242 -14.70 5.17 6.64
N ASN A 243 -14.82 6.47 6.92
CA ASN A 243 -16.07 7.20 6.86
C ASN A 243 -15.93 8.39 5.92
N ILE A 244 -16.84 8.55 4.97
CA ILE A 244 -16.84 9.61 3.97
C ILE A 244 -18.13 10.39 4.09
N TYR A 245 -18.00 11.70 4.29
CA TYR A 245 -19.12 12.62 4.48
C TYR A 245 -19.22 13.59 3.32
N GLY A 246 -20.35 13.59 2.66
CA GLY A 246 -20.66 14.52 1.58
C GLY A 246 -21.87 15.39 1.88
N THR A 247 -22.09 16.41 1.07
CA THR A 247 -23.22 17.34 1.23
C THR A 247 -24.59 16.69 1.06
N LYS A 248 -24.66 15.53 0.37
CA LYS A 248 -25.92 14.82 0.06
C LYS A 248 -25.99 13.41 0.63
N GLY A 249 -24.93 12.93 1.32
CA GLY A 249 -24.94 11.58 1.89
C GLY A 249 -23.58 11.16 2.43
N ASN A 250 -23.55 9.96 3.01
CA ASN A 250 -22.38 9.39 3.66
C ASN A 250 -22.12 7.97 3.20
N VAL A 251 -20.84 7.57 3.19
CA VAL A 251 -20.39 6.17 3.03
C VAL A 251 -19.62 5.74 4.28
N VAL A 252 -19.88 4.52 4.69
CA VAL A 252 -19.15 3.83 5.77
C VAL A 252 -18.57 2.55 5.21
N VAL A 253 -17.23 2.41 5.22
CA VAL A 253 -16.55 1.17 4.89
C VAL A 253 -16.13 0.48 6.18
N GLY A 254 -16.73 -0.66 6.45
CA GLY A 254 -16.60 -1.36 7.72
C GLY A 254 -15.75 -2.62 7.64
N TRP A 255 -15.42 -3.17 8.81
CA TRP A 255 -14.70 -4.44 8.94
C TRP A 255 -15.57 -5.65 8.59
N LYS A 256 -16.91 -5.56 8.84
CA LYS A 256 -17.87 -6.64 8.63
C LYS A 256 -18.91 -6.35 7.57
N SER A 257 -19.19 -5.08 7.32
CA SER A 257 -20.14 -4.65 6.29
C SER A 257 -19.91 -3.19 5.92
N SER A 258 -20.19 -2.84 4.68
CA SER A 258 -20.10 -1.46 4.18
C SER A 258 -21.45 -0.99 3.68
N LYS A 259 -21.75 0.29 3.94
CA LYS A 259 -23.07 0.88 3.67
C LYS A 259 -22.96 2.35 3.31
N TYR A 260 -23.96 2.85 2.59
CA TYR A 260 -24.12 4.27 2.32
C TYR A 260 -25.56 4.71 2.54
N ARG A 261 -25.77 6.01 2.72
CA ARG A 261 -27.09 6.63 2.70
C ARG A 261 -27.04 8.01 2.06
N GLN A 262 -28.16 8.43 1.47
CA GLN A 262 -28.38 9.79 1.03
C GLN A 262 -29.20 10.56 2.08
N ASN A 263 -28.97 11.87 2.20
CA ASN A 263 -29.67 12.71 3.16
C ASN A 263 -31.19 12.83 2.86
N SER A 264 -31.61 12.48 1.63
CA SER A 264 -33.02 12.38 1.23
C SER A 264 -33.72 11.13 1.77
N SER A 265 -32.99 10.18 2.33
CA SER A 265 -33.52 8.95 2.91
C SER A 265 -32.84 8.68 4.26
N ASN A 266 -33.60 8.16 5.23
CA ASN A 266 -33.03 7.69 6.51
C ASN A 266 -32.51 6.26 6.44
N GLU A 267 -32.65 5.58 5.31
CA GLU A 267 -32.27 4.18 5.16
C GLU A 267 -30.82 4.03 4.73
N TRP A 268 -30.13 3.10 5.38
CA TRP A 268 -28.81 2.66 4.97
C TRP A 268 -28.92 1.55 3.93
N ILE A 269 -28.20 1.71 2.83
CA ILE A 269 -28.08 0.69 1.78
C ILE A 269 -26.75 -0.02 1.97
N VAL A 270 -26.79 -1.32 2.30
CA VAL A 270 -25.60 -2.17 2.42
C VAL A 270 -25.11 -2.52 1.02
N PHE A 271 -23.81 -2.33 0.76
CA PHE A 271 -23.21 -2.60 -0.55
C PHE A 271 -22.00 -3.57 -0.49
N GLY A 272 -21.52 -3.91 0.71
CA GLY A 272 -20.34 -4.74 0.89
C GLY A 272 -20.38 -5.59 2.15
N GLN A 273 -19.52 -6.61 2.19
CA GLN A 273 -19.45 -7.63 3.25
C GLN A 273 -18.25 -7.41 4.20
N GLY A 274 -17.57 -6.26 4.07
CA GLY A 274 -16.45 -5.89 4.91
C GLY A 274 -15.08 -6.23 4.33
N TYR A 275 -14.09 -6.32 5.21
CA TYR A 275 -12.70 -6.50 4.85
C TYR A 275 -12.32 -7.99 4.68
N ASP A 276 -12.01 -8.37 3.47
CA ASP A 276 -11.37 -9.66 3.17
C ASP A 276 -9.90 -9.44 2.78
N LYS A 277 -9.00 -9.84 3.68
CA LYS A 277 -7.56 -9.70 3.49
C LYS A 277 -7.06 -10.53 2.30
N VAL A 278 -7.50 -11.77 2.19
CA VAL A 278 -7.03 -12.70 1.14
C VAL A 278 -7.51 -12.24 -0.22
N GLN A 279 -8.78 -11.81 -0.33
CA GLN A 279 -9.34 -11.23 -1.55
C GLN A 279 -8.52 -10.00 -2.00
N ALA A 280 -8.19 -9.08 -1.07
CA ALA A 280 -7.43 -7.88 -1.40
C ALA A 280 -6.02 -8.19 -1.95
N PHE A 281 -5.29 -9.12 -1.33
CA PHE A 281 -3.99 -9.57 -1.85
C PHE A 281 -4.12 -10.29 -3.20
N LYS A 282 -5.13 -11.13 -3.36
CA LYS A 282 -5.40 -11.83 -4.64
C LYS A 282 -5.68 -10.83 -5.76
N SER A 283 -6.53 -9.84 -5.52
CA SER A 283 -6.83 -8.78 -6.51
C SER A 283 -5.61 -7.92 -6.84
N ASN A 284 -4.74 -7.65 -5.86
CA ASN A 284 -3.49 -6.94 -6.10
C ASN A 284 -2.57 -7.74 -7.04
N ILE A 285 -2.39 -9.05 -6.79
CA ILE A 285 -1.59 -9.93 -7.65
C ILE A 285 -2.19 -10.00 -9.06
N ILE A 286 -3.51 -10.12 -9.18
CA ILE A 286 -4.21 -10.18 -10.49
C ILE A 286 -3.96 -8.89 -11.29
N ASN A 287 -4.16 -7.72 -10.68
CA ASN A 287 -3.91 -6.44 -11.36
C ASN A 287 -2.43 -6.28 -11.72
N PHE A 288 -1.51 -6.75 -10.85
CA PHE A 288 -0.08 -6.71 -11.15
C PHE A 288 0.25 -7.60 -12.36
N CYS A 289 -0.29 -8.81 -12.44
CA CYS A 289 -0.14 -9.70 -13.60
C CYS A 289 -0.71 -9.08 -14.89
N ALA A 290 -1.90 -8.50 -14.83
CA ALA A 290 -2.50 -7.79 -15.96
C ALA A 290 -1.65 -6.58 -16.39
N GLY A 291 -1.08 -5.85 -15.43
CA GLY A 291 -0.14 -4.77 -15.68
C GLY A 291 1.16 -5.24 -16.36
N ILE A 292 1.71 -6.38 -15.98
CA ILE A 292 2.89 -7.00 -16.62
C ILE A 292 2.58 -7.33 -18.09
N ARG A 293 1.41 -7.89 -18.36
CA ARG A 293 0.96 -8.24 -19.72
C ARG A 293 0.54 -7.02 -20.56
N GLY A 294 0.41 -5.84 -19.94
CA GLY A 294 -0.08 -4.63 -20.61
C GLY A 294 -1.59 -4.62 -20.88
N GLU A 295 -2.34 -5.48 -20.23
CA GLU A 295 -3.80 -5.64 -20.36
C GLU A 295 -4.56 -4.58 -19.57
N GLU A 296 -4.03 -4.20 -18.39
CA GLU A 296 -4.60 -3.20 -17.50
C GLU A 296 -3.53 -2.24 -16.96
N ALA A 297 -3.96 -1.04 -16.58
CA ALA A 297 -3.13 -0.14 -15.80
C ALA A 297 -3.00 -0.65 -14.35
N LEU A 298 -1.84 -0.43 -13.72
CA LEU A 298 -1.67 -0.68 -12.30
C LEU A 298 -2.55 0.29 -11.50
N LEU A 299 -3.33 -0.21 -10.58
CA LEU A 299 -4.20 0.60 -9.71
C LEU A 299 -3.39 1.48 -8.74
N VAL A 300 -2.21 1.01 -8.34
CA VAL A 300 -1.22 1.79 -7.60
C VAL A 300 -0.11 2.16 -8.57
N THR A 301 -0.07 3.42 -8.97
CA THR A 301 0.94 3.93 -9.89
C THR A 301 2.27 4.21 -9.19
N ALA A 302 3.35 4.42 -9.95
CA ALA A 302 4.62 4.90 -9.42
C ALA A 302 4.46 6.24 -8.67
N CYS A 303 3.64 7.15 -9.22
CA CYS A 303 3.34 8.43 -8.56
C CYS A 303 2.61 8.23 -7.22
N ASP A 304 1.65 7.30 -7.12
CA ASP A 304 0.97 7.00 -5.86
C ASP A 304 1.93 6.46 -4.80
N ALA A 305 2.82 5.56 -5.22
CA ALA A 305 3.77 4.93 -4.31
C ALA A 305 4.79 5.93 -3.75
N ILE A 306 5.38 6.79 -4.60
CA ILE A 306 6.30 7.85 -4.16
C ILE A 306 5.56 8.87 -3.30
N ALA A 307 4.39 9.34 -3.74
CA ALA A 307 3.62 10.33 -3.00
C ALA A 307 3.20 9.84 -1.60
N SER A 308 3.01 8.52 -1.40
CA SER A 308 2.79 7.98 -0.06
C SER A 308 4.01 8.17 0.85
N VAL A 309 5.22 8.01 0.32
CA VAL A 309 6.47 8.25 1.08
C VAL A 309 6.66 9.74 1.34
N GLU A 310 6.40 10.62 0.36
CA GLU A 310 6.46 12.08 0.52
C GLU A 310 5.55 12.58 1.64
N VAL A 311 4.32 12.06 1.72
CA VAL A 311 3.39 12.43 2.79
C VAL A 311 3.86 11.92 4.15
N ILE A 312 4.42 10.71 4.24
CA ILE A 312 4.99 10.18 5.50
C ILE A 312 6.19 11.04 5.94
N GLU A 313 7.09 11.42 5.04
CA GLU A 313 8.23 12.29 5.36
C GLU A 313 7.76 13.67 5.85
N ALA A 314 6.78 14.28 5.17
CA ALA A 314 6.16 15.52 5.61
C ALA A 314 5.44 15.37 6.96
N ALA A 315 4.83 14.21 7.23
CA ALA A 315 4.17 13.92 8.49
C ALA A 315 5.17 13.83 9.66
N TYR A 316 6.33 13.20 9.48
CA TYR A 316 7.40 13.25 10.49
C TYR A 316 7.96 14.66 10.68
N ALA A 317 8.09 15.45 9.62
CA ALA A 317 8.47 16.85 9.74
C ALA A 317 7.43 17.69 10.50
N ALA A 318 6.13 17.43 10.26
CA ALA A 318 5.02 18.06 10.98
C ALA A 318 5.02 17.68 12.47
N LEU A 319 5.24 16.41 12.78
CA LEU A 319 5.35 15.89 14.13
C LEU A 319 6.49 16.59 14.89
N LYS A 320 7.69 16.65 14.31
CA LYS A 320 8.86 17.29 14.91
C LYS A 320 8.67 18.79 15.15
N ARG A 321 7.95 19.48 14.25
CA ARG A 321 7.73 20.95 14.32
C ARG A 321 6.47 21.32 15.08
N SER A 322 5.58 20.37 15.37
CA SER A 322 4.25 20.61 15.96
C SER A 322 3.40 21.61 15.18
N GLN A 323 3.49 21.60 13.84
CA GLN A 323 2.78 22.55 12.98
C GLN A 323 2.38 21.92 11.64
N TRP A 324 1.41 22.54 10.96
CA TRP A 324 1.07 22.20 9.59
C TRP A 324 2.29 22.29 8.67
N THR A 325 2.55 21.22 7.94
CA THR A 325 3.66 21.11 7.02
C THR A 325 3.14 20.85 5.61
N LYS A 326 3.65 21.62 4.65
CA LYS A 326 3.37 21.40 3.22
C LYS A 326 4.04 20.10 2.77
N ILE A 327 3.31 19.37 1.95
CA ILE A 327 3.82 18.16 1.31
C ILE A 327 4.55 18.58 0.04
N SER A 328 5.83 18.22 -0.08
CA SER A 328 6.58 18.43 -1.30
C SER A 328 6.08 17.42 -2.34
N GLN A 329 5.51 17.89 -3.43
CA GLN A 329 5.07 17.05 -4.54
C GLN A 329 6.12 17.14 -5.64
N THR A 330 7.11 16.27 -5.60
CA THR A 330 8.26 16.34 -6.52
C THR A 330 7.87 15.88 -7.93
N LEU A 331 6.85 15.04 -8.07
CA LEU A 331 6.52 14.34 -9.32
C LEU A 331 5.29 14.84 -10.08
N ASP A 332 4.37 15.57 -9.46
CA ASP A 332 3.09 15.95 -10.13
C ASP A 332 3.28 16.85 -11.37
N ARG A 333 4.41 17.53 -11.50
CA ARG A 333 4.66 18.46 -12.63
C ARG A 333 5.46 17.83 -13.80
N ASN A 334 6.36 16.90 -13.52
CA ASN A 334 7.24 16.34 -14.56
C ASN A 334 6.78 14.97 -15.06
N TYR A 335 6.14 14.16 -14.20
CA TYR A 335 5.73 12.79 -14.52
C TYR A 335 4.43 12.75 -15.33
N ILE A 336 3.47 13.63 -15.05
CA ILE A 336 2.21 13.75 -15.81
C ILE A 336 2.48 14.20 -17.25
N SER A 337 3.47 15.08 -17.48
CA SER A 337 3.84 15.52 -18.83
C SER A 337 4.48 14.43 -19.68
N LEU A 338 5.24 13.52 -19.05
CA LEU A 338 5.92 12.42 -19.75
C LEU A 338 4.96 11.24 -20.02
N VAL A 339 4.09 10.90 -19.07
CA VAL A 339 3.08 9.83 -19.26
C VAL A 339 1.97 10.29 -20.22
N GLY A 340 1.60 11.56 -20.18
CA GLY A 340 0.67 12.17 -21.16
C GLY A 340 1.21 12.12 -22.58
N GLN A 341 2.49 12.40 -22.78
CA GLN A 341 3.16 12.33 -24.10
C GLN A 341 3.28 10.90 -24.61
N GLU A 342 3.58 9.91 -23.76
CA GLU A 342 3.62 8.48 -24.17
C GLU A 342 2.23 7.94 -24.53
N GLN A 343 1.17 8.39 -23.85
CA GLN A 343 -0.21 8.00 -24.18
C GLN A 343 -0.72 8.67 -25.46
N GLU A 344 -0.32 9.90 -25.76
CA GLU A 344 -0.62 10.55 -27.03
C GLU A 344 0.14 9.92 -28.19
N LEU A 345 1.41 9.59 -28.02
CA LEU A 345 2.22 8.91 -29.04
C LEU A 345 1.69 7.51 -29.39
N ARG A 346 1.11 6.78 -28.41
CA ARG A 346 0.45 5.47 -28.65
C ARG A 346 -0.93 5.57 -29.31
N LYS A 347 -1.56 6.75 -29.32
CA LYS A 347 -2.82 6.99 -30.05
C LYS A 347 -2.59 7.39 -31.53
N ILE A 348 -1.36 7.74 -31.88
CA ILE A 348 -0.96 8.20 -33.22
C ILE A 348 -0.21 7.09 -33.99
N ALA A 349 0.24 6.03 -33.32
CA ALA A 349 0.85 4.83 -33.90
C ALA A 349 -0.15 3.67 -33.98
#